data_f291af948f62f033cfb22aecffa0c86a
#
_entry.id   f291af948f62f033cfb22aecffa0c86a
#
_cell.length_a   1.000
_cell.length_b   1.000
_cell.length_c   1.000
_cell.angle_alpha   90.00
_cell.angle_beta   90.00
_cell.angle_gamma   90.00
#
_symmetry.space_group_name_H-M   'P 1'
#
loop_
_entity.id
_entity.type
_entity.pdbx_description
1 polymer ?
#
loop_
_entity_poly.entity_id
_entity_poly.type
_entity_poly.pdbx_seq_one_letter_code
_entity_poly.pdbx_strand_id
1 'polypeptide(L)'
;MNKINFIYIFLLVFNNLLEGQKIPIIIDADTANEVDDLFAISGALTDSKFKIIGLSASQFNTSPLASSNTALESKIINDKILDLFGKNSIPSLIGSYQPINDINLIKNSQASSFIIKKAQQFSKENPLHIVILGSCTNVATAIIMSPEIIPNIKVYYLGFWHDIETNVFDKNEFNSRNDPLAMNFLLNKLGLDLTIMTATTSQHLIYNRNELDMNFPKNSLLGKYLKDRWDKYNRWWTNNDKQKKNWIMWDVALIESIANNNYAELKIFDTPKENTNRKIKIYTSIDVLKIKNRFWNKIKNFY
;
A
#
# COMPACT_ATOMS: atom_id res chain seq x y z
N MET A 1 -32.23 38.65 -21.87
CA MET A 1 -31.95 37.23 -21.55
C MET A 1 -30.56 36.92 -22.07
N ASN A 2 -29.57 36.61 -21.29
CA ASN A 2 -28.31 35.90 -21.66
C ASN A 2 -27.09 36.17 -20.79
N LYS A 3 -27.25 36.92 -19.68
CA LYS A 3 -26.13 37.09 -18.72
C LYS A 3 -26.11 36.02 -17.60
N ILE A 4 -27.24 35.41 -17.28
CA ILE A 4 -27.36 34.45 -16.16
C ILE A 4 -26.79 33.08 -16.56
N ASN A 5 -26.96 32.64 -17.83
CA ASN A 5 -26.45 31.36 -18.29
C ASN A 5 -24.90 31.30 -18.36
N PHE A 6 -24.22 32.41 -18.59
CA PHE A 6 -22.76 32.49 -18.64
C PHE A 6 -22.12 32.33 -17.25
N ILE A 7 -22.77 32.85 -16.22
CA ILE A 7 -22.28 32.74 -14.82
C ILE A 7 -22.42 31.31 -14.31
N TYR A 8 -23.51 30.60 -14.65
CA TYR A 8 -23.68 29.20 -14.26
C TYR A 8 -22.68 28.26 -14.93
N ILE A 9 -22.36 28.46 -16.23
CA ILE A 9 -21.37 27.68 -16.94
C ILE A 9 -19.97 27.94 -16.36
N PHE A 10 -19.64 29.20 -16.01
CA PHE A 10 -18.36 29.55 -15.41
C PHE A 10 -18.20 28.98 -13.99
N LEU A 11 -19.26 28.95 -13.19
CA LEU A 11 -19.27 28.32 -11.87
C LEU A 11 -19.17 26.81 -11.92
N LEU A 12 -19.78 26.14 -12.91
CA LEU A 12 -19.66 24.70 -13.12
C LEU A 12 -18.27 24.30 -13.59
N VAL A 13 -17.63 25.09 -14.46
CA VAL A 13 -16.26 24.86 -14.90
C VAL A 13 -15.26 25.11 -13.76
N PHE A 14 -15.48 26.14 -12.91
CA PHE A 14 -14.60 26.42 -11.78
C PHE A 14 -14.71 25.38 -10.66
N ASN A 15 -15.88 24.81 -10.39
CA ASN A 15 -16.04 23.74 -9.42
C ASN A 15 -15.34 22.43 -9.86
N ASN A 16 -15.27 22.15 -11.16
CA ASN A 16 -14.50 21.01 -11.68
C ASN A 16 -12.98 21.25 -11.68
N LEU A 17 -12.51 22.49 -11.62
CA LEU A 17 -11.09 22.85 -11.52
C LEU A 17 -10.56 22.83 -10.07
N LEU A 18 -11.44 22.75 -9.07
CA LEU A 18 -11.09 22.72 -7.64
C LEU A 18 -11.00 21.30 -7.06
N GLU A 19 -11.53 20.28 -7.73
CA GLU A 19 -11.20 18.90 -7.37
C GLU A 19 -9.78 18.58 -7.90
N GLY A 20 -8.78 18.66 -7.01
CA GLY A 20 -7.41 18.26 -7.33
C GLY A 20 -7.41 16.86 -7.96
N GLN A 21 -6.61 16.67 -9.02
CA GLN A 21 -6.51 15.41 -9.74
C GLN A 21 -6.26 14.27 -8.75
N LYS A 22 -7.14 13.26 -8.75
CA LYS A 22 -7.01 12.08 -7.88
C LYS A 22 -5.81 11.25 -8.30
N ILE A 23 -5.07 10.76 -7.32
CA ILE A 23 -3.93 9.87 -7.53
C ILE A 23 -4.44 8.48 -7.91
N PRO A 24 -4.20 7.99 -9.14
CA PRO A 24 -4.59 6.64 -9.53
C PRO A 24 -3.66 5.63 -8.87
N ILE A 25 -4.21 4.71 -8.04
CA ILE A 25 -3.41 3.72 -7.32
C ILE A 25 -3.90 2.29 -7.53
N ILE A 26 -2.94 1.36 -7.59
CA ILE A 26 -3.12 -0.07 -7.31
C ILE A 26 -2.47 -0.34 -5.96
N ILE A 27 -3.14 -1.08 -5.08
CA ILE A 27 -2.59 -1.52 -3.80
C ILE A 27 -2.35 -3.03 -3.89
N ASP A 28 -1.10 -3.44 -3.67
CA ASP A 28 -0.65 -4.84 -3.64
C ASP A 28 -0.33 -5.23 -2.20
N ALA A 29 -1.17 -6.09 -1.60
CA ALA A 29 -1.22 -6.29 -0.15
C ALA A 29 -1.32 -7.76 0.24
N ASP A 30 -0.72 -8.16 1.35
CA ASP A 30 -0.83 -9.49 1.94
C ASP A 30 -1.79 -9.53 3.14
N THR A 31 -2.99 -8.98 2.92
CA THR A 31 -4.05 -8.69 3.90
C THR A 31 -4.44 -9.82 4.85
N ALA A 32 -4.08 -11.07 4.53
CA ALA A 32 -4.30 -12.20 5.43
C ALA A 32 -3.18 -12.37 6.46
N ASN A 33 -2.01 -11.78 6.22
CA ASN A 33 -0.82 -11.92 7.08
C ASN A 33 -0.91 -11.11 8.38
N GLU A 34 -1.40 -9.85 8.28
CA GLU A 34 -1.56 -8.96 9.45
C GLU A 34 -2.91 -8.22 9.44
N VAL A 35 -3.05 -7.18 10.24
CA VAL A 35 -4.28 -6.37 10.29
C VAL A 35 -4.08 -4.95 9.73
N ASP A 36 -2.87 -4.44 9.70
CA ASP A 36 -2.58 -3.06 9.29
C ASP A 36 -2.84 -2.81 7.81
N ASP A 37 -2.63 -3.81 6.93
CA ASP A 37 -3.12 -3.78 5.54
C ASP A 37 -4.61 -3.42 5.44
N LEU A 38 -5.44 -4.03 6.31
CA LEU A 38 -6.88 -3.80 6.29
C LEU A 38 -7.21 -2.35 6.65
N PHE A 39 -6.48 -1.79 7.61
CA PHE A 39 -6.60 -0.38 7.96
C PHE A 39 -6.09 0.53 6.84
N ALA A 40 -4.96 0.20 6.23
CA ALA A 40 -4.39 0.95 5.11
C ALA A 40 -5.35 1.00 3.92
N ILE A 41 -5.90 -0.14 3.50
CA ILE A 41 -6.90 -0.22 2.43
C ILE A 41 -8.17 0.54 2.80
N SER A 42 -8.67 0.40 4.05
CA SER A 42 -9.82 1.16 4.53
C SER A 42 -9.58 2.67 4.47
N GLY A 43 -8.40 3.13 4.89
CA GLY A 43 -7.97 4.52 4.79
C GLY A 43 -7.91 5.02 3.34
N ALA A 44 -7.42 4.21 2.41
CA ALA A 44 -7.37 4.54 0.99
C ALA A 44 -8.78 4.60 0.36
N LEU A 45 -9.67 3.66 0.70
CA LEU A 45 -11.04 3.61 0.16
C LEU A 45 -11.93 4.76 0.65
N THR A 46 -11.61 5.35 1.80
CA THR A 46 -12.31 6.54 2.34
C THR A 46 -11.69 7.86 1.91
N ASP A 47 -10.59 7.82 1.18
CA ASP A 47 -9.82 9.02 0.84
C ASP A 47 -10.19 9.57 -0.54
N SER A 48 -10.66 10.82 -0.59
CA SER A 48 -10.98 11.50 -1.85
C SER A 48 -9.76 11.79 -2.73
N LYS A 49 -8.54 11.74 -2.17
CA LYS A 49 -7.29 11.91 -2.92
C LYS A 49 -6.99 10.76 -3.86
N PHE A 50 -7.51 9.56 -3.59
CA PHE A 50 -7.21 8.39 -4.39
C PHE A 50 -8.32 8.02 -5.37
N LYS A 51 -7.89 7.53 -6.53
CA LYS A 51 -8.69 6.71 -7.44
C LYS A 51 -8.15 5.29 -7.37
N ILE A 52 -8.83 4.42 -6.64
CA ILE A 52 -8.42 3.01 -6.53
C ILE A 52 -8.71 2.33 -7.88
N ILE A 53 -7.65 1.91 -8.57
CA ILE A 53 -7.71 1.22 -9.87
C ILE A 53 -7.93 -0.27 -9.67
N GLY A 54 -7.39 -0.84 -8.60
CA GLY A 54 -7.55 -2.23 -8.22
C GLY A 54 -6.82 -2.56 -6.94
N LEU A 55 -7.15 -3.71 -6.35
CA LEU A 55 -6.40 -4.36 -5.29
C LEU A 55 -5.76 -5.63 -5.87
N SER A 56 -4.52 -5.92 -5.53
CA SER A 56 -3.89 -7.20 -5.79
C SER A 56 -3.47 -7.86 -4.49
N ALA A 57 -3.54 -9.18 -4.46
CA ALA A 57 -3.20 -9.98 -3.30
C ALA A 57 -1.78 -10.53 -3.46
N SER A 58 -0.87 -10.18 -2.58
CA SER A 58 0.47 -10.73 -2.53
C SER A 58 0.56 -11.94 -1.61
N GLN A 59 1.59 -12.76 -1.83
CA GLN A 59 1.90 -13.91 -1.01
C GLN A 59 2.71 -13.51 0.23
N PHE A 60 2.58 -14.30 1.32
CA PHE A 60 3.35 -14.16 2.56
C PHE A 60 3.89 -15.52 3.05
N ASN A 61 4.49 -16.27 2.14
CA ASN A 61 4.85 -17.66 2.34
C ASN A 61 5.93 -17.90 3.42
N THR A 62 6.66 -16.86 3.85
CA THR A 62 7.63 -16.96 4.95
C THR A 62 7.01 -16.80 6.34
N SER A 63 5.71 -16.52 6.42
CA SER A 63 5.00 -16.46 7.69
C SER A 63 4.88 -17.86 8.32
N PRO A 64 5.08 -17.99 9.64
CA PRO A 64 4.76 -19.25 10.33
C PRO A 64 3.28 -19.62 10.31
N LEU A 65 2.41 -18.69 9.93
CA LEU A 65 0.96 -18.90 9.76
C LEU A 65 0.57 -19.17 8.29
N ALA A 66 1.55 -19.19 7.38
CA ALA A 66 1.28 -19.39 5.96
C ALA A 66 0.63 -20.75 5.69
N SER A 67 -0.48 -20.73 4.93
CA SER A 67 -1.02 -21.93 4.28
C SER A 67 -0.33 -22.18 2.93
N SER A 68 -0.82 -23.17 2.19
CA SER A 68 -0.37 -23.41 0.81
C SER A 68 -0.80 -22.33 -0.20
N ASN A 69 -1.74 -21.45 0.17
CA ASN A 69 -2.40 -20.50 -0.74
C ASN A 69 -2.55 -19.10 -0.13
N THR A 70 -1.47 -18.52 0.38
CA THR A 70 -1.47 -17.22 1.08
C THR A 70 -2.01 -16.06 0.21
N ALA A 71 -1.71 -16.04 -1.09
CA ALA A 71 -2.26 -15.04 -2.01
C ALA A 71 -3.79 -15.17 -2.17
N LEU A 72 -4.34 -16.39 -2.15
CA LEU A 72 -5.79 -16.59 -2.20
C LEU A 72 -6.46 -16.11 -0.91
N GLU A 73 -5.85 -16.37 0.25
CA GLU A 73 -6.34 -15.88 1.53
C GLU A 73 -6.41 -14.35 1.56
N SER A 74 -5.34 -13.69 1.09
CA SER A 74 -5.31 -12.23 0.96
C SER A 74 -6.39 -11.72 0.00
N LYS A 75 -6.61 -12.41 -1.15
CA LYS A 75 -7.67 -12.03 -2.08
C LYS A 75 -9.07 -12.12 -1.45
N ILE A 76 -9.36 -13.17 -0.69
CA ILE A 76 -10.65 -13.32 0.00
C ILE A 76 -10.89 -12.15 0.97
N ILE A 77 -9.85 -11.71 1.67
CA ILE A 77 -9.94 -10.56 2.58
C ILE A 77 -10.10 -9.25 1.81
N ASN A 78 -9.39 -9.06 0.70
CA ASN A 78 -9.56 -7.90 -0.17
C ASN A 78 -11.00 -7.80 -0.68
N ASP A 79 -11.58 -8.91 -1.15
CA ASP A 79 -12.99 -8.97 -1.58
C ASP A 79 -13.92 -8.60 -0.43
N LYS A 80 -13.65 -9.11 0.78
CA LYS A 80 -14.46 -8.80 1.95
C LYS A 80 -14.40 -7.32 2.35
N ILE A 81 -13.24 -6.70 2.28
CA ILE A 81 -13.10 -5.25 2.54
C ILE A 81 -13.87 -4.46 1.49
N LEU A 82 -13.73 -4.77 0.20
CA LEU A 82 -14.49 -4.11 -0.87
C LEU A 82 -16.00 -4.24 -0.69
N ASP A 83 -16.48 -5.42 -0.30
CA ASP A 83 -17.89 -5.66 0.02
C ASP A 83 -18.38 -4.78 1.17
N LEU A 84 -17.62 -4.68 2.26
CA LEU A 84 -17.94 -3.86 3.42
C LEU A 84 -18.02 -2.35 3.09
N PHE A 85 -17.32 -1.91 2.04
CA PHE A 85 -17.39 -0.54 1.51
C PHE A 85 -18.42 -0.36 0.39
N GLY A 86 -19.11 -1.43 -0.05
CA GLY A 86 -19.98 -1.37 -1.22
C GLY A 86 -19.24 -1.05 -2.52
N LYS A 87 -17.96 -1.38 -2.61
CA LYS A 87 -17.04 -1.05 -3.74
C LYS A 87 -16.65 -2.28 -4.57
N ASN A 88 -17.55 -3.26 -4.72
CA ASN A 88 -17.31 -4.51 -5.44
C ASN A 88 -16.99 -4.32 -6.94
N SER A 89 -17.18 -3.14 -7.49
CA SER A 89 -16.77 -2.81 -8.87
C SER A 89 -15.27 -2.59 -9.02
N ILE A 90 -14.53 -2.40 -7.90
CA ILE A 90 -13.08 -2.31 -7.93
C ILE A 90 -12.50 -3.70 -8.15
N PRO A 91 -11.65 -3.92 -9.18
CA PRO A 91 -11.02 -5.21 -9.41
C PRO A 91 -10.18 -5.67 -8.22
N SER A 92 -10.35 -6.92 -7.82
CA SER A 92 -9.53 -7.60 -6.82
C SER A 92 -8.88 -8.83 -7.46
N LEU A 93 -7.56 -8.84 -7.56
CA LEU A 93 -6.79 -9.78 -8.38
C LEU A 93 -5.94 -10.68 -7.49
N ILE A 94 -5.93 -11.98 -7.81
CA ILE A 94 -5.02 -12.91 -7.16
C ILE A 94 -3.61 -12.74 -7.73
N GLY A 95 -2.62 -12.67 -6.87
CA GLY A 95 -1.21 -12.60 -7.23
C GLY A 95 -0.54 -13.95 -7.42
N SER A 96 0.78 -13.91 -7.48
CA SER A 96 1.61 -15.12 -7.52
C SER A 96 1.48 -15.90 -6.22
N TYR A 97 1.37 -17.24 -6.33
CA TYR A 97 1.34 -18.13 -5.17
C TYR A 97 2.73 -18.37 -4.55
N GLN A 98 3.77 -18.10 -5.32
CA GLN A 98 5.16 -18.34 -4.91
C GLN A 98 6.02 -17.12 -5.20
N PRO A 99 7.09 -16.90 -4.43
CA PRO A 99 8.11 -15.91 -4.75
C PRO A 99 8.81 -16.26 -6.06
N ILE A 100 9.54 -15.32 -6.62
CA ILE A 100 10.38 -15.52 -7.80
C ILE A 100 11.57 -16.39 -7.39
N ASN A 101 11.69 -17.56 -8.00
CA ASN A 101 12.81 -18.47 -7.77
C ASN A 101 13.89 -18.37 -8.87
N ASP A 102 13.49 -17.99 -10.07
CA ASP A 102 14.37 -17.72 -11.20
C ASP A 102 13.79 -16.57 -12.03
N ILE A 103 14.57 -15.51 -12.22
CA ILE A 103 14.18 -14.34 -12.97
C ILE A 103 13.96 -14.62 -14.46
N ASN A 104 14.52 -15.71 -14.99
CA ASN A 104 14.34 -16.14 -16.37
C ASN A 104 13.12 -17.06 -16.58
N LEU A 105 12.52 -17.54 -15.49
CA LEU A 105 11.38 -18.46 -15.51
C LEU A 105 10.16 -17.88 -14.81
N ILE A 106 9.86 -16.59 -15.11
CA ILE A 106 8.77 -15.86 -14.49
C ILE A 106 7.41 -16.45 -14.88
N LYS A 107 6.57 -16.69 -13.88
CA LYS A 107 5.17 -17.08 -14.07
C LYS A 107 4.26 -15.86 -13.87
N ASN A 108 3.44 -15.60 -14.87
CA ASN A 108 2.44 -14.55 -14.81
C ASN A 108 1.34 -14.87 -13.81
N SER A 109 0.79 -13.84 -13.18
CA SER A 109 -0.41 -13.91 -12.33
C SER A 109 -1.50 -12.97 -12.85
N GLN A 110 -2.72 -13.08 -12.31
CA GLN A 110 -3.78 -12.12 -12.63
C GLN A 110 -3.36 -10.70 -12.21
N ALA A 111 -2.70 -10.57 -11.06
CA ALA A 111 -2.23 -9.29 -10.54
C ALA A 111 -1.17 -8.67 -11.46
N SER A 112 -0.11 -9.40 -11.83
CA SER A 112 0.94 -8.88 -12.71
C SER A 112 0.41 -8.52 -14.10
N SER A 113 -0.47 -9.36 -14.70
CA SER A 113 -1.15 -9.03 -15.95
C SER A 113 -1.99 -7.76 -15.86
N PHE A 114 -2.71 -7.59 -14.75
CA PHE A 114 -3.52 -6.40 -14.53
C PHE A 114 -2.66 -5.14 -14.37
N ILE A 115 -1.57 -5.22 -13.62
CA ILE A 115 -0.61 -4.12 -13.48
C ILE A 115 -0.09 -3.69 -14.84
N ILE A 116 0.38 -4.62 -15.69
CA ILE A 116 0.87 -4.34 -17.04
C ILE A 116 -0.22 -3.63 -17.86
N LYS A 117 -1.40 -4.25 -17.96
CA LYS A 117 -2.53 -3.71 -18.75
C LYS A 117 -2.93 -2.30 -18.29
N LYS A 118 -2.88 -2.03 -16.98
CA LYS A 118 -3.23 -0.71 -16.45
C LYS A 118 -2.10 0.29 -16.67
N ALA A 119 -0.85 -0.06 -16.40
CA ALA A 119 0.29 0.84 -16.60
C ALA A 119 0.41 1.34 -18.04
N GLN A 120 0.03 0.53 -19.03
CA GLN A 120 -0.02 0.93 -20.45
C GLN A 120 -1.06 2.03 -20.75
N GLN A 121 -2.01 2.29 -19.85
CA GLN A 121 -3.03 3.34 -19.96
C GLN A 121 -2.59 4.68 -19.35
N PHE A 122 -1.38 4.73 -18.77
CA PHE A 122 -0.79 5.88 -18.09
C PHE A 122 0.47 6.36 -18.83
N SER A 123 1.02 7.49 -18.39
CA SER A 123 2.23 8.07 -18.99
C SER A 123 3.17 8.61 -17.90
N LYS A 124 4.34 9.04 -18.31
CA LYS A 124 5.34 9.65 -17.40
C LYS A 124 4.79 10.92 -16.72
N GLU A 125 3.96 11.70 -17.43
CA GLU A 125 3.35 12.93 -16.93
C GLU A 125 2.16 12.67 -16.00
N ASN A 126 1.50 11.52 -16.18
CA ASN A 126 0.39 11.08 -15.33
C ASN A 126 0.56 9.58 -15.02
N PRO A 127 1.48 9.23 -14.10
CA PRO A 127 1.82 7.84 -13.83
C PRO A 127 0.78 7.13 -12.97
N LEU A 128 0.69 5.81 -13.15
CA LEU A 128 0.01 4.93 -12.22
C LEU A 128 0.87 4.74 -10.97
N HIS A 129 0.32 4.97 -9.81
CA HIS A 129 0.99 4.70 -8.55
C HIS A 129 0.70 3.25 -8.11
N ILE A 130 1.74 2.49 -7.82
CA ILE A 130 1.63 1.12 -7.32
C ILE A 130 2.17 1.10 -5.90
N VAL A 131 1.31 0.75 -4.95
CA VAL A 131 1.64 0.73 -3.52
C VAL A 131 1.73 -0.72 -3.06
N ILE A 132 2.92 -1.14 -2.66
CA ILE A 132 3.23 -2.49 -2.21
C ILE A 132 3.27 -2.50 -0.69
N LEU A 133 2.33 -3.20 -0.07
CA LEU A 133 2.21 -3.36 1.37
C LEU A 133 2.72 -4.73 1.84
N GLY A 134 2.79 -5.71 0.95
CA GLY A 134 3.33 -7.04 1.19
C GLY A 134 4.59 -7.36 0.36
N SER A 135 4.77 -8.62 -0.04
CA SER A 135 5.88 -8.99 -0.93
C SER A 135 5.77 -8.34 -2.30
N CYS A 136 6.89 -7.92 -2.88
CA CYS A 136 6.90 -7.21 -4.17
C CYS A 136 6.85 -8.12 -5.41
N THR A 137 6.55 -9.41 -5.24
CA THR A 137 6.52 -10.44 -6.29
C THR A 137 5.72 -10.02 -7.52
N ASN A 138 4.48 -9.53 -7.32
CA ASN A 138 3.57 -9.19 -8.42
C ASN A 138 4.09 -8.03 -9.27
N VAL A 139 4.62 -7.00 -8.61
CA VAL A 139 5.14 -5.79 -9.26
C VAL A 139 6.45 -6.07 -9.98
N ALA A 140 7.36 -6.81 -9.35
CA ALA A 140 8.59 -7.24 -10.00
C ALA A 140 8.29 -8.09 -11.24
N THR A 141 7.39 -9.07 -11.12
CA THR A 141 6.92 -9.90 -12.25
C THR A 141 6.39 -9.02 -13.40
N ALA A 142 5.53 -8.04 -13.10
CA ALA A 142 4.99 -7.15 -14.11
C ALA A 142 6.09 -6.38 -14.85
N ILE A 143 7.08 -5.84 -14.12
CA ILE A 143 8.17 -5.07 -14.71
C ILE A 143 9.15 -5.96 -15.49
N ILE A 144 9.41 -7.20 -15.04
CA ILE A 144 10.26 -8.15 -15.77
C ILE A 144 9.61 -8.51 -17.10
N MET A 145 8.31 -8.79 -17.09
CA MET A 145 7.56 -9.20 -18.30
C MET A 145 7.33 -8.06 -19.28
N SER A 146 7.22 -6.82 -18.78
CA SER A 146 6.89 -5.63 -19.59
C SER A 146 7.70 -4.42 -19.11
N PRO A 147 9.01 -4.38 -19.36
CA PRO A 147 9.87 -3.29 -18.87
C PRO A 147 9.52 -1.91 -19.44
N GLU A 148 8.80 -1.86 -20.55
CA GLU A 148 8.29 -0.63 -21.17
C GLU A 148 7.29 0.13 -20.30
N ILE A 149 6.70 -0.49 -19.27
CA ILE A 149 5.79 0.19 -18.35
C ILE A 149 6.51 1.09 -17.33
N ILE A 150 7.83 0.95 -17.16
CA ILE A 150 8.61 1.68 -16.14
C ILE A 150 8.38 3.18 -16.15
N PRO A 151 8.38 3.88 -17.30
CA PRO A 151 8.14 5.33 -17.32
C PRO A 151 6.72 5.72 -16.86
N ASN A 152 5.78 4.79 -16.93
CA ASN A 152 4.36 5.03 -16.69
C ASN A 152 3.93 4.76 -15.24
N ILE A 153 4.86 4.32 -14.38
CA ILE A 153 4.54 3.92 -13.01
C ILE A 153 5.43 4.63 -11.98
N LYS A 154 4.87 4.82 -10.78
CA LYS A 154 5.62 5.13 -9.55
C LYS A 154 5.36 4.02 -8.56
N VAL A 155 6.43 3.45 -8.02
CA VAL A 155 6.34 2.34 -7.06
C VAL A 155 6.64 2.85 -5.66
N TYR A 156 5.73 2.56 -4.73
CA TYR A 156 5.90 2.79 -3.30
C TYR A 156 5.96 1.44 -2.62
N TYR A 157 6.96 1.22 -1.79
CA TYR A 157 7.20 -0.06 -1.16
C TYR A 157 7.36 0.08 0.35
N LEU A 158 6.62 -0.70 1.12
CA LEU A 158 6.86 -0.90 2.54
C LEU A 158 7.81 -2.08 2.73
N GLY A 159 9.01 -1.81 3.23
CA GLY A 159 10.01 -2.85 3.42
C GLY A 159 11.28 -2.32 4.06
N PHE A 160 12.17 -3.20 4.43
CA PHE A 160 13.46 -2.98 5.05
C PHE A 160 13.39 -2.38 6.45
N TRP A 161 14.35 -2.78 7.28
CA TRP A 161 14.86 -1.91 8.34
C TRP A 161 16.00 -1.09 7.76
N HIS A 162 16.07 0.17 8.13
CA HIS A 162 17.06 1.09 7.58
C HIS A 162 17.67 1.96 8.68
N ASP A 163 18.97 1.85 8.86
CA ASP A 163 19.73 2.81 9.63
C ASP A 163 20.02 4.04 8.74
N ILE A 164 19.36 5.14 9.05
CA ILE A 164 19.41 6.38 8.27
C ILE A 164 20.78 7.04 8.34
N GLU A 165 21.51 6.92 9.46
CA GLU A 165 22.80 7.56 9.66
C GLU A 165 23.91 6.86 8.89
N THR A 166 23.89 5.52 8.91
CA THR A 166 24.92 4.70 8.24
C THR A 166 24.52 4.25 6.85
N ASN A 167 23.28 4.48 6.43
CA ASN A 167 22.68 3.99 5.19
C ASN A 167 22.77 2.46 5.05
N VAL A 168 22.59 1.74 6.15
CA VAL A 168 22.58 0.27 6.16
C VAL A 168 21.16 -0.24 6.11
N PHE A 169 20.90 -1.16 5.18
CA PHE A 169 19.60 -1.81 4.98
C PHE A 169 19.63 -3.22 5.53
N ASP A 170 18.69 -3.56 6.42
CA ASP A 170 18.41 -4.94 6.79
C ASP A 170 17.23 -5.47 5.97
N LYS A 171 17.53 -6.40 5.07
CA LYS A 171 16.59 -7.05 4.16
C LYS A 171 15.84 -8.23 4.81
N ASN A 172 16.06 -8.52 6.10
CA ASN A 172 15.31 -9.52 6.85
C ASN A 172 13.94 -9.01 7.33
N GLU A 173 13.62 -7.74 7.05
CA GLU A 173 12.27 -7.24 7.21
C GLU A 173 11.28 -8.15 6.48
N PHE A 174 10.05 -8.29 7.02
CA PHE A 174 9.10 -9.34 6.61
C PHE A 174 8.76 -9.31 5.12
N ASN A 175 8.34 -8.16 4.57
CA ASN A 175 7.98 -8.01 3.17
C ASN A 175 9.16 -8.28 2.23
N SER A 176 10.34 -7.78 2.63
CA SER A 176 11.59 -7.91 1.85
C SER A 176 12.06 -9.36 1.76
N ARG A 177 11.97 -10.13 2.85
CA ARG A 177 12.41 -11.53 2.87
C ARG A 177 11.40 -12.49 2.24
N ASN A 178 10.14 -12.07 2.04
CA ASN A 178 9.15 -12.92 1.36
C ASN A 178 9.47 -13.16 -0.12
N ASP A 179 10.21 -12.23 -0.76
CA ASP A 179 10.73 -12.44 -2.11
C ASP A 179 12.04 -11.66 -2.33
N PRO A 180 13.18 -12.21 -1.90
CA PRO A 180 14.48 -11.52 -2.02
C PRO A 180 14.90 -11.24 -3.47
N LEU A 181 14.50 -12.10 -4.44
CA LEU A 181 14.82 -11.87 -5.85
C LEU A 181 14.01 -10.71 -6.42
N ALA A 182 12.71 -10.65 -6.15
CA ALA A 182 11.85 -9.54 -6.55
C ALA A 182 12.33 -8.22 -5.95
N MET A 183 12.63 -8.22 -4.65
CA MET A 183 13.11 -7.04 -3.93
C MET A 183 14.44 -6.54 -4.52
N ASN A 184 15.44 -7.40 -4.72
CA ASN A 184 16.70 -7.01 -5.33
C ASN A 184 16.51 -6.55 -6.79
N PHE A 185 15.57 -7.15 -7.54
CA PHE A 185 15.24 -6.69 -8.88
C PHE A 185 14.73 -5.26 -8.88
N LEU A 186 13.78 -4.90 -7.98
CA LEU A 186 13.28 -3.52 -7.88
C LEU A 186 14.39 -2.54 -7.50
N LEU A 187 15.27 -2.91 -6.56
CA LEU A 187 16.42 -2.08 -6.17
C LEU A 187 17.39 -1.86 -7.34
N ASN A 188 17.65 -2.89 -8.15
CA ASN A 188 18.59 -2.85 -9.26
C ASN A 188 18.03 -2.16 -10.52
N LYS A 189 16.70 -1.98 -10.60
CA LYS A 189 16.06 -1.56 -11.85
C LYS A 189 16.26 -0.08 -12.11
N LEU A 190 17.14 0.24 -13.05
CA LEU A 190 17.38 1.61 -13.50
C LEU A 190 16.10 2.20 -14.13
N GLY A 191 15.90 3.50 -13.92
CA GLY A 191 14.75 4.23 -14.44
C GLY A 191 13.45 4.06 -13.68
N LEU A 192 13.37 3.11 -12.73
CA LEU A 192 12.19 2.92 -11.87
C LEU A 192 12.12 4.02 -10.81
N ASP A 193 11.02 4.78 -10.77
CA ASP A 193 10.72 5.69 -9.67
C ASP A 193 10.28 4.88 -8.46
N LEU A 194 11.20 4.63 -7.52
CA LEU A 194 10.99 3.84 -6.32
C LEU A 194 11.08 4.71 -5.08
N THR A 195 10.02 4.69 -4.28
CA THR A 195 9.93 5.33 -2.97
C THR A 195 9.68 4.26 -1.92
N ILE A 196 10.42 4.29 -0.81
CA ILE A 196 10.35 3.28 0.24
C ILE A 196 9.90 3.93 1.55
N MET A 197 8.89 3.35 2.17
CA MET A 197 8.61 3.52 3.59
C MET A 197 9.29 2.37 4.32
N THR A 198 10.26 2.67 5.18
CA THR A 198 10.95 1.62 5.92
C THR A 198 10.19 1.22 7.17
N ALA A 199 10.37 -0.01 7.62
CA ALA A 199 9.85 -0.47 8.90
C ALA A 199 10.39 0.40 10.06
N THR A 200 11.64 0.87 9.96
CA THR A 200 12.23 1.83 10.92
C THR A 200 11.39 3.10 11.08
N THR A 201 10.89 3.64 9.98
CA THR A 201 10.09 4.87 10.00
C THR A 201 8.63 4.60 10.38
N SER A 202 8.01 3.60 9.78
CA SER A 202 6.58 3.32 9.97
C SER A 202 6.24 2.73 11.35
N GLN A 203 7.20 2.06 12.05
CA GLN A 203 6.96 1.49 13.39
C GLN A 203 6.49 2.50 14.45
N HIS A 204 6.69 3.78 14.21
CA HIS A 204 6.25 4.83 15.13
C HIS A 204 4.74 5.08 15.09
N LEU A 205 4.03 4.60 14.05
CA LEU A 205 2.59 4.73 13.96
C LEU A 205 1.90 3.59 14.71
N ILE A 206 1.50 3.85 15.95
CA ILE A 206 0.87 2.86 16.82
C ILE A 206 -0.57 3.26 17.07
N TYR A 207 -1.53 2.35 16.80
CA TYR A 207 -2.93 2.51 17.20
C TYR A 207 -3.19 1.71 18.45
N ASN A 208 -4.08 2.26 19.31
CA ASN A 208 -4.57 1.56 20.50
C ASN A 208 -5.90 0.89 20.19
N ARG A 209 -6.14 -0.31 20.76
CA ARG A 209 -7.37 -1.07 20.54
C ARG A 209 -8.64 -0.27 20.88
N ASN A 210 -8.58 0.59 21.90
CA ASN A 210 -9.70 1.44 22.30
C ASN A 210 -10.04 2.50 21.23
N GLU A 211 -9.09 2.90 20.37
CA GLU A 211 -9.36 3.85 19.30
C GLU A 211 -10.40 3.30 18.32
N LEU A 212 -10.47 1.97 18.13
CA LEU A 212 -11.47 1.36 17.29
C LEU A 212 -12.88 1.52 17.88
N ASP A 213 -13.01 1.39 19.20
CA ASP A 213 -14.30 1.55 19.88
C ASP A 213 -14.78 3.01 19.90
N MET A 214 -13.83 3.96 19.95
CA MET A 214 -14.12 5.39 19.93
C MET A 214 -14.45 5.93 18.53
N ASN A 215 -13.90 5.33 17.47
CA ASN A 215 -13.96 5.91 16.13
C ASN A 215 -14.93 5.18 15.18
N PHE A 216 -15.26 3.92 15.43
CA PHE A 216 -16.29 3.22 14.66
C PHE A 216 -17.65 3.28 15.35
N PRO A 217 -18.75 3.58 14.62
CA PRO A 217 -20.10 3.43 15.15
C PRO A 217 -20.36 1.98 15.65
N LYS A 218 -21.17 1.84 16.70
CA LYS A 218 -21.46 0.52 17.30
C LYS A 218 -22.07 -0.49 16.31
N ASN A 219 -22.80 -0.01 15.32
CA ASN A 219 -23.43 -0.82 14.25
C ASN A 219 -22.57 -0.95 13.00
N SER A 220 -21.36 -0.40 12.97
CA SER A 220 -20.45 -0.48 11.83
C SER A 220 -20.05 -1.93 11.55
N LEU A 221 -20.39 -2.45 10.36
CA LEU A 221 -19.95 -3.77 9.92
C LEU A 221 -18.44 -3.81 9.69
N LEU A 222 -17.87 -2.75 9.09
CA LEU A 222 -16.41 -2.61 8.94
C LEU A 222 -15.71 -2.57 10.31
N GLY A 223 -16.19 -1.71 11.23
CA GLY A 223 -15.62 -1.62 12.57
C GLY A 223 -15.64 -2.95 13.31
N LYS A 224 -16.76 -3.70 13.22
CA LYS A 224 -16.87 -5.04 13.80
C LYS A 224 -15.87 -6.02 13.16
N TYR A 225 -15.72 -5.98 11.84
CA TYR A 225 -14.79 -6.85 11.12
C TYR A 225 -13.34 -6.56 11.48
N LEU A 226 -12.91 -5.29 11.48
CA LEU A 226 -11.55 -4.90 11.84
C LEU A 226 -11.21 -5.23 13.30
N LYS A 227 -12.16 -5.03 14.23
CA LYS A 227 -12.01 -5.43 15.63
C LYS A 227 -11.85 -6.94 15.78
N ASP A 228 -12.66 -7.72 15.09
CA ASP A 228 -12.60 -9.18 15.12
C ASP A 228 -11.26 -9.68 14.57
N ARG A 229 -10.76 -9.10 13.47
CA ARG A 229 -9.44 -9.39 12.93
C ARG A 229 -8.33 -9.04 13.93
N TRP A 230 -8.37 -7.86 14.55
CA TRP A 230 -7.42 -7.43 15.58
C TRP A 230 -7.39 -8.39 16.77
N ASP A 231 -8.56 -8.72 17.33
CA ASP A 231 -8.66 -9.51 18.54
C ASP A 231 -8.25 -10.97 18.33
N LYS A 232 -8.58 -11.55 17.15
CA LYS A 232 -8.33 -12.96 16.84
C LYS A 232 -6.95 -13.25 16.25
N TYR A 233 -6.30 -12.28 15.60
CA TYR A 233 -5.05 -12.53 14.92
C TYR A 233 -3.95 -12.98 15.89
N ASN A 234 -3.19 -14.02 15.52
CA ASN A 234 -2.05 -14.50 16.29
C ASN A 234 -0.78 -13.73 15.93
N ARG A 235 -0.33 -12.81 16.81
CA ARG A 235 0.91 -12.02 16.63
C ARG A 235 2.14 -12.87 16.95
N TRP A 236 2.56 -13.67 16.04
CA TRP A 236 3.68 -14.61 16.19
C TRP A 236 5.05 -13.94 16.34
N TRP A 237 5.21 -12.71 15.90
CA TRP A 237 6.49 -11.97 15.93
C TRP A 237 6.76 -11.29 17.27
N THR A 238 5.84 -11.27 18.18
CA THR A 238 6.01 -10.63 19.48
C THR A 238 5.26 -11.35 20.60
N ASN A 239 5.92 -11.49 21.73
CA ASN A 239 5.30 -11.93 22.98
C ASN A 239 4.94 -10.75 23.88
N ASN A 240 5.29 -9.53 23.49
CA ASN A 240 4.92 -8.32 24.19
C ASN A 240 3.45 -8.02 23.91
N ASP A 241 2.78 -7.35 24.86
CA ASP A 241 1.38 -6.95 24.75
C ASP A 241 0.44 -8.11 24.37
N LYS A 242 0.44 -9.18 25.17
CA LYS A 242 -0.44 -10.36 25.01
C LYS A 242 -1.92 -10.01 24.91
N GLN A 243 -2.34 -8.87 25.48
CA GLN A 243 -3.71 -8.37 25.42
C GLN A 243 -4.04 -7.62 24.12
N LYS A 244 -3.06 -7.50 23.21
CA LYS A 244 -3.20 -6.80 21.92
C LYS A 244 -3.75 -5.37 22.09
N LYS A 245 -3.27 -4.65 23.10
CA LYS A 245 -3.71 -3.27 23.37
C LYS A 245 -3.26 -2.31 22.28
N ASN A 246 -2.10 -2.56 21.68
CA ASN A 246 -1.50 -1.71 20.66
C ASN A 246 -1.16 -2.51 19.41
N TRP A 247 -1.21 -1.85 18.26
CA TRP A 247 -0.76 -2.40 16.99
C TRP A 247 0.01 -1.35 16.20
N ILE A 248 1.12 -1.75 15.62
CA ILE A 248 1.89 -0.89 14.72
C ILE A 248 1.18 -0.93 13.36
N MET A 249 0.87 0.25 12.82
CA MET A 249 0.15 0.41 11.56
C MET A 249 1.14 0.77 10.44
N TRP A 250 2.02 -0.19 10.13
CA TRP A 250 3.09 -0.02 9.14
C TRP A 250 2.56 0.53 7.82
N ASP A 251 1.55 -0.11 7.27
CA ASP A 251 0.96 0.16 5.95
C ASP A 251 0.16 1.44 5.91
N VAL A 252 -0.53 1.77 7.00
CA VAL A 252 -1.26 3.03 7.13
C VAL A 252 -0.30 4.21 7.00
N ALA A 253 0.91 4.10 7.58
CA ALA A 253 1.93 5.13 7.49
C ALA A 253 2.29 5.44 6.02
N LEU A 254 2.45 4.42 5.18
CA LEU A 254 2.74 4.60 3.76
C LEU A 254 1.57 5.24 3.02
N ILE A 255 0.37 4.69 3.14
CA ILE A 255 -0.83 5.21 2.45
C ILE A 255 -1.09 6.69 2.81
N GLU A 256 -1.02 7.05 4.08
CA GLU A 256 -1.27 8.42 4.52
C GLU A 256 -0.16 9.39 4.07
N SER A 257 1.09 8.93 3.99
CA SER A 257 2.21 9.73 3.49
C SER A 257 2.10 10.01 1.99
N ILE A 258 1.57 9.06 1.20
CA ILE A 258 1.28 9.26 -0.23
C ILE A 258 0.13 10.26 -0.41
N ALA A 259 -0.91 10.15 0.42
CA ALA A 259 -2.08 11.03 0.35
C ALA A 259 -1.74 12.48 0.72
N ASN A 260 -0.75 12.71 1.57
CA ASN A 260 -0.29 14.03 1.97
C ASN A 260 1.21 14.05 2.28
N ASN A 261 1.98 14.57 1.34
CA ASN A 261 3.45 14.66 1.44
C ASN A 261 3.95 15.48 2.63
N ASN A 262 3.10 16.32 3.25
CA ASN A 262 3.48 17.10 4.44
C ASN A 262 3.43 16.27 5.74
N TYR A 263 3.07 14.98 5.65
CA TYR A 263 2.98 14.10 6.82
C TYR A 263 4.22 13.21 7.00
N ALA A 264 5.15 13.27 6.05
CA ALA A 264 6.39 12.51 6.11
C ALA A 264 7.52 13.30 5.46
N GLU A 265 8.74 13.11 5.96
CA GLU A 265 9.95 13.64 5.35
C GLU A 265 10.51 12.61 4.36
N LEU A 266 10.80 13.06 3.14
CA LEU A 266 11.34 12.24 2.06
C LEU A 266 12.77 12.67 1.74
N LYS A 267 13.72 11.72 1.81
CA LYS A 267 15.13 11.95 1.44
C LYS A 267 15.58 11.00 0.34
N ILE A 268 16.67 11.35 -0.32
CA ILE A 268 17.28 10.57 -1.39
C ILE A 268 18.51 9.86 -0.83
N PHE A 269 18.57 8.55 -1.06
CA PHE A 269 19.68 7.69 -0.65
C PHE A 269 20.21 6.88 -1.83
N ASP A 270 21.44 6.40 -1.70
CA ASP A 270 21.95 5.35 -2.56
C ASP A 270 21.30 4.01 -2.17
N THR A 271 21.10 3.15 -3.16
CA THR A 271 20.75 1.75 -2.94
C THR A 271 21.81 1.03 -2.09
N PRO A 272 21.46 -0.09 -1.42
CA PRO A 272 22.44 -0.91 -0.72
C PRO A 272 23.64 -1.24 -1.60
N LYS A 273 24.85 -1.34 -1.01
CA LYS A 273 26.12 -1.48 -1.72
C LYS A 273 26.20 -2.70 -2.65
N GLU A 274 25.50 -3.76 -2.32
CA GLU A 274 25.40 -4.99 -3.10
C GLU A 274 24.46 -4.87 -4.31
N ASN A 275 23.68 -3.80 -4.39
CA ASN A 275 22.76 -3.54 -5.48
C ASN A 275 23.38 -2.58 -6.53
N THR A 276 22.76 -2.51 -7.70
CA THR A 276 23.10 -1.51 -8.70
C THR A 276 23.06 -0.11 -8.10
N ASN A 277 24.17 0.62 -8.17
CA ASN A 277 24.24 1.96 -7.60
C ASN A 277 23.29 2.92 -8.32
N ARG A 278 22.24 3.33 -7.62
CA ARG A 278 21.27 4.35 -8.06
C ARG A 278 20.65 5.06 -6.88
N LYS A 279 19.96 6.16 -7.15
CA LYS A 279 19.22 6.89 -6.14
C LYS A 279 17.81 6.34 -5.99
N ILE A 280 17.38 6.21 -4.74
CA ILE A 280 16.01 5.86 -4.33
C ILE A 280 15.51 6.88 -3.32
N LYS A 281 14.20 7.00 -3.19
CA LYS A 281 13.56 7.89 -2.22
C LYS A 281 13.16 7.08 -0.99
N ILE A 282 13.41 7.62 0.20
CA ILE A 282 13.06 6.97 1.48
C ILE A 282 12.35 7.96 2.37
N TYR A 283 11.23 7.55 2.93
CA TYR A 283 10.59 8.28 4.03
C TYR A 283 11.41 8.09 5.31
N THR A 284 11.91 9.17 5.87
CA THR A 284 12.82 9.16 7.04
C THR A 284 12.14 9.50 8.35
N SER A 285 11.00 10.17 8.30
CA SER A 285 10.16 10.46 9.46
C SER A 285 8.70 10.61 9.06
N ILE A 286 7.79 10.45 10.03
CA ILE A 286 6.35 10.65 9.86
C ILE A 286 5.79 11.52 10.98
N ASP A 287 4.79 12.33 10.67
CA ASP A 287 3.98 13.03 11.67
C ASP A 287 2.84 12.12 12.14
N VAL A 288 3.14 11.34 13.18
CA VAL A 288 2.21 10.33 13.74
C VAL A 288 0.86 10.94 14.11
N LEU A 289 0.86 12.14 14.72
CA LEU A 289 -0.38 12.76 15.19
C LEU A 289 -1.27 13.18 14.01
N LYS A 290 -0.68 13.81 13.00
CA LYS A 290 -1.43 14.21 11.80
C LYS A 290 -1.96 13.01 11.04
N ILE A 291 -1.16 11.95 10.88
CA ILE A 291 -1.59 10.71 10.23
C ILE A 291 -2.78 10.09 10.98
N LYS A 292 -2.67 9.90 12.31
CA LYS A 292 -3.77 9.32 13.11
C LYS A 292 -5.04 10.14 13.02
N ASN A 293 -4.95 11.45 13.20
CA ASN A 293 -6.11 12.35 13.16
C ASN A 293 -6.78 12.30 11.76
N ARG A 294 -5.99 12.35 10.69
CA ARG A 294 -6.53 12.27 9.33
C ARG A 294 -7.22 10.95 9.06
N PHE A 295 -6.58 9.84 9.40
CA PHE A 295 -7.15 8.50 9.22
C PHE A 295 -8.51 8.37 9.92
N TRP A 296 -8.56 8.68 11.23
CA TRP A 296 -9.79 8.53 12.00
C TRP A 296 -10.88 9.50 11.59
N ASN A 297 -10.54 10.73 11.17
CA ASN A 297 -11.51 11.67 10.62
C ASN A 297 -12.15 11.15 9.31
N LYS A 298 -11.35 10.54 8.42
CA LYS A 298 -11.90 9.92 7.19
C LYS A 298 -12.84 8.77 7.51
N ILE A 299 -12.47 7.91 8.44
CA ILE A 299 -13.32 6.79 8.89
C ILE A 299 -14.63 7.30 9.49
N LYS A 300 -14.60 8.32 10.36
CA LYS A 300 -15.81 8.92 10.94
C LYS A 300 -16.71 9.55 9.89
N ASN A 301 -16.13 10.24 8.90
CA ASN A 301 -16.90 10.91 7.86
C ASN A 301 -17.49 9.95 6.82
N PHE A 302 -17.05 8.71 6.81
CA PHE A 302 -17.61 7.67 5.94
C PHE A 302 -18.98 7.17 6.42
N TYR A 303 -19.28 7.29 7.71
CA TYR A 303 -20.54 6.89 8.33
C TYR A 303 -21.48 8.07 8.59
#